data_7a909ec1651e297a465a8e32c44978eb
#
_entry.id   7a909ec1651e297a465a8e32c44978eb
#
_cell.length_a   1.000
_cell.length_b   1.000
_cell.length_c   1.000
_cell.angle_alpha   90.00
_cell.angle_beta   90.00
_cell.angle_gamma   90.00
#
_symmetry.space_group_name_H-M   'P 1'
#
loop_
_entity.id
_entity.type
_entity.pdbx_description
1 polymer ?
#
loop_
_entity_poly.entity_id
_entity_poly.type
_entity_poly.pdbx_seq_one_letter_code
_entity_poly.pdbx_strand_id
1 'polypeptide(L)'
;MNLSKSRINLKSKELGDGRKSLYLDYYKDGKRIRESLRLYLLPEISRKAVPENKAVMREAEEIRRRRIEELTAGESGIEIDAAMSDIPLAKVIKDYHTLILNRGDKSTANNIMGMYRAVAAYRGEDVMLSSVDTGYYDGLVDFLRDEYHSVHGKLKKTTARAYIYLFSGALNKAVENGLIDRNPLSFVKIHDRITRERPEKQHLTFDEINLLMETQCPVISRPQVKQAYLFSIFTGLTAFDIVNLRWKDLKTPPGGKLAVWCESRKTFIPLSSNALRWLPETSNHRGLIFKGLPKDTEINNILKLWQKKSGIEKRLNFTLARNTFAYLILSTGADVATFCSLMGIASKHAKGYLAMIDRKPVPMDEKLKALQLD
;
A
#
# COMPACT_ATOMS: atom_id res chain seq x y z
N MET A 1 -10.76 -46.12 -8.76
CA MET A 1 -9.95 -45.88 -9.98
C MET A 1 -9.68 -44.38 -10.02
N ASN A 2 -8.44 -43.97 -9.77
CA ASN A 2 -8.09 -42.55 -9.70
C ASN A 2 -8.08 -41.93 -11.08
N LEU A 3 -9.07 -41.08 -11.38
CA LEU A 3 -9.08 -40.23 -12.57
C LEU A 3 -8.11 -39.07 -12.34
N SER A 4 -6.92 -39.16 -12.92
CA SER A 4 -5.99 -38.04 -12.99
C SER A 4 -6.61 -36.95 -13.85
N LYS A 5 -6.98 -35.80 -13.23
CA LYS A 5 -7.42 -34.59 -13.95
C LYS A 5 -6.43 -34.27 -15.06
N SER A 6 -6.84 -34.34 -16.30
CA SER A 6 -6.02 -33.98 -17.45
C SER A 6 -5.73 -32.47 -17.44
N ARG A 7 -4.61 -32.09 -16.83
CA ARG A 7 -4.15 -30.69 -16.85
C ARG A 7 -3.57 -30.40 -18.23
N ILE A 8 -4.17 -29.45 -18.94
CA ILE A 8 -3.56 -28.85 -20.13
C ILE A 8 -2.53 -27.82 -19.68
N ASN A 9 -1.26 -28.10 -19.92
CA ASN A 9 -0.17 -27.20 -19.54
C ASN A 9 0.35 -26.45 -20.77
N LEU A 10 0.43 -25.12 -20.67
CA LEU A 10 1.13 -24.30 -21.65
C LEU A 10 2.62 -24.38 -21.33
N LYS A 11 3.43 -24.81 -22.30
CA LYS A 11 4.87 -24.97 -22.21
C LYS A 11 5.58 -24.27 -23.34
N SER A 12 6.86 -23.99 -23.16
CA SER A 12 7.73 -23.44 -24.21
C SER A 12 8.93 -24.34 -24.47
N LYS A 13 9.43 -24.32 -25.72
CA LYS A 13 10.66 -24.98 -26.15
C LYS A 13 11.55 -23.93 -26.82
N GLU A 14 12.81 -23.86 -26.38
CA GLU A 14 13.81 -23.00 -27.01
C GLU A 14 14.17 -23.49 -28.42
N LEU A 15 14.28 -22.54 -29.33
CA LEU A 15 14.72 -22.74 -30.71
C LEU A 15 16.16 -22.25 -30.88
N GLY A 16 16.86 -22.76 -31.90
CA GLY A 16 18.25 -22.43 -32.15
C GLY A 16 18.53 -20.94 -32.47
N ASP A 17 17.51 -20.17 -32.78
CA ASP A 17 17.55 -18.71 -32.99
C ASP A 17 17.25 -17.87 -31.76
N GLY A 18 17.16 -18.50 -30.58
CA GLY A 18 16.87 -17.84 -29.30
C GLY A 18 15.40 -17.52 -29.04
N ARG A 19 14.49 -17.80 -29.99
CA ARG A 19 13.04 -17.73 -29.77
C ARG A 19 12.57 -18.93 -28.98
N LYS A 20 11.37 -18.80 -28.30
CA LYS A 20 10.71 -19.92 -27.63
C LYS A 20 9.39 -20.20 -28.31
N SER A 21 9.24 -21.43 -28.83
CA SER A 21 7.96 -21.91 -29.39
C SER A 21 7.03 -22.37 -28.28
N LEU A 22 5.76 -21.95 -28.32
CA LEU A 22 4.73 -22.32 -27.34
C LEU A 22 3.93 -23.53 -27.81
N TYR A 23 3.61 -24.43 -26.87
CA TYR A 23 2.80 -25.62 -27.14
C TYR A 23 1.97 -26.01 -25.91
N LEU A 24 0.83 -26.69 -26.15
CA LEU A 24 0.02 -27.32 -25.10
C LEU A 24 0.50 -28.76 -24.88
N ASP A 25 0.62 -29.16 -23.62
CA ASP A 25 1.04 -30.51 -23.20
C ASP A 25 -0.03 -31.10 -22.29
N TYR A 26 -0.77 -32.08 -22.75
CA TYR A 26 -1.89 -32.69 -22.04
C TYR A 26 -2.06 -34.19 -22.39
N TYR A 27 -2.92 -34.87 -21.63
CA TYR A 27 -3.28 -36.25 -21.86
C TYR A 27 -4.73 -36.32 -22.36
N LYS A 28 -4.95 -37.08 -23.44
CA LYS A 28 -6.29 -37.45 -23.94
C LYS A 28 -6.29 -38.96 -24.21
N ASP A 29 -7.30 -39.65 -23.73
CA ASP A 29 -7.46 -41.11 -23.88
C ASP A 29 -6.21 -41.91 -23.51
N GLY A 30 -5.55 -41.53 -22.40
CA GLY A 30 -4.32 -42.17 -21.93
C GLY A 30 -3.04 -41.86 -22.73
N LYS A 31 -3.15 -41.08 -23.82
CA LYS A 31 -2.03 -40.68 -24.67
C LYS A 31 -1.62 -39.22 -24.39
N ARG A 32 -0.31 -39.01 -24.30
CA ARG A 32 0.23 -37.66 -24.16
C ARG A 32 0.21 -36.95 -25.52
N ILE A 33 -0.43 -35.78 -25.54
CA ILE A 33 -0.52 -34.92 -26.73
C ILE A 33 0.31 -33.67 -26.51
N ARG A 34 1.10 -33.30 -27.52
CA ARG A 34 1.82 -32.04 -27.60
C ARG A 34 1.32 -31.29 -28.84
N GLU A 35 0.53 -30.24 -28.61
CA GLU A 35 -0.06 -29.42 -29.64
C GLU A 35 0.72 -28.12 -29.79
N SER A 36 1.39 -27.90 -30.92
CA SER A 36 2.11 -26.66 -31.20
C SER A 36 1.11 -25.53 -31.49
N LEU A 37 1.25 -24.41 -30.81
CA LEU A 37 0.42 -23.24 -31.02
C LEU A 37 0.88 -22.37 -32.19
N ARG A 38 2.06 -22.64 -32.75
CA ARG A 38 2.74 -21.80 -33.77
C ARG A 38 2.93 -20.35 -33.29
N LEU A 39 2.97 -20.14 -32.00
CA LEU A 39 3.23 -18.86 -31.33
C LEU A 39 4.67 -18.89 -30.81
N TYR A 40 5.37 -17.76 -30.96
CA TYR A 40 6.78 -17.66 -30.61
C TYR A 40 7.04 -16.47 -29.72
N LEU A 41 7.75 -16.67 -28.62
CA LEU A 41 8.28 -15.59 -27.80
C LEU A 41 9.64 -15.14 -28.34
N LEU A 42 9.82 -13.85 -28.45
CA LEU A 42 11.08 -13.23 -28.84
C LEU A 42 12.07 -13.20 -27.68
N PRO A 43 13.39 -13.27 -27.93
CA PRO A 43 14.40 -13.05 -26.90
C PRO A 43 14.23 -11.67 -26.26
N GLU A 44 14.30 -11.57 -24.93
CA GLU A 44 14.09 -10.30 -24.18
C GLU A 44 15.29 -9.33 -24.28
N ILE A 45 15.95 -9.28 -25.45
CA ILE A 45 17.13 -8.43 -25.71
C ILE A 45 16.71 -6.98 -26.02
N SER A 46 15.46 -6.73 -26.42
CA SER A 46 14.96 -5.41 -26.75
C SER A 46 13.74 -4.98 -25.97
N ARG A 47 13.59 -3.65 -25.69
CA ARG A 47 12.40 -3.10 -25.04
C ARG A 47 11.09 -3.37 -25.79
N LYS A 48 11.13 -3.65 -27.09
CA LYS A 48 9.97 -3.99 -27.92
C LYS A 48 9.51 -5.44 -27.73
N ALA A 49 10.41 -6.36 -27.40
CA ALA A 49 10.08 -7.77 -27.21
C ALA A 49 9.12 -8.00 -26.01
N VAL A 50 9.21 -7.21 -24.96
CA VAL A 50 8.37 -7.37 -23.75
C VAL A 50 6.87 -7.18 -24.02
N PRO A 51 6.38 -6.11 -24.68
CA PRO A 51 4.96 -5.97 -24.99
C PRO A 51 4.47 -6.99 -26.03
N GLU A 52 5.30 -7.37 -27.02
CA GLU A 52 4.97 -8.38 -28.03
C GLU A 52 4.86 -9.77 -27.38
N ASN A 53 5.81 -10.17 -26.54
CA ASN A 53 5.74 -11.42 -25.80
C ASN A 53 4.52 -11.50 -24.91
N LYS A 54 4.10 -10.38 -24.30
CA LYS A 54 2.90 -10.31 -23.48
C LYS A 54 1.62 -10.51 -24.31
N ALA A 55 1.57 -10.00 -25.54
CA ALA A 55 0.43 -10.21 -26.45
C ALA A 55 0.37 -11.69 -26.88
N VAL A 56 1.51 -12.27 -27.29
CA VAL A 56 1.63 -13.69 -27.67
C VAL A 56 1.24 -14.62 -26.51
N MET A 57 1.65 -14.33 -25.29
CA MET A 57 1.25 -15.13 -24.12
C MET A 57 -0.27 -15.06 -23.86
N ARG A 58 -0.90 -13.91 -24.09
CA ARG A 58 -2.36 -13.79 -23.97
C ARG A 58 -3.09 -14.66 -24.99
N GLU A 59 -2.65 -14.62 -26.23
CA GLU A 59 -3.20 -15.44 -27.31
C GLU A 59 -3.03 -16.94 -27.02
N ALA A 60 -1.85 -17.35 -26.53
CA ALA A 60 -1.59 -18.73 -26.13
C ALA A 60 -2.52 -19.20 -24.99
N GLU A 61 -2.79 -18.35 -24.00
CA GLU A 61 -3.70 -18.66 -22.90
C GLU A 61 -5.18 -18.69 -23.37
N GLU A 62 -5.56 -17.88 -24.36
CA GLU A 62 -6.91 -17.99 -24.97
C GLU A 62 -7.10 -19.28 -25.72
N ILE A 63 -6.09 -19.73 -26.49
CA ILE A 63 -6.14 -21.02 -27.21
C ILE A 63 -6.20 -22.18 -26.21
N ARG A 64 -5.41 -22.11 -25.14
CA ARG A 64 -5.45 -23.09 -24.05
C ARG A 64 -6.82 -23.18 -23.43
N ARG A 65 -7.48 -22.05 -23.19
CA ARG A 65 -8.84 -21.99 -22.62
C ARG A 65 -9.85 -22.67 -23.56
N ARG A 66 -9.86 -22.34 -24.85
CA ARG A 66 -10.74 -22.98 -25.83
C ARG A 66 -10.53 -24.49 -25.87
N ARG A 67 -9.27 -24.94 -25.80
CA ARG A 67 -8.97 -26.37 -25.81
C ARG A 67 -9.49 -27.09 -24.56
N ILE A 68 -9.47 -26.42 -23.41
CA ILE A 68 -10.07 -26.93 -22.17
C ILE A 68 -11.59 -27.04 -22.35
N GLU A 69 -12.25 -25.99 -22.88
CA GLU A 69 -13.70 -25.97 -23.16
C GLU A 69 -14.12 -27.06 -24.15
N GLU A 70 -13.36 -27.26 -25.23
CA GLU A 70 -13.62 -28.32 -26.25
C GLU A 70 -13.47 -29.74 -25.67
N LEU A 71 -12.47 -29.97 -24.84
CA LEU A 71 -12.26 -31.29 -24.22
C LEU A 71 -13.26 -31.57 -23.10
N THR A 72 -13.74 -30.56 -22.39
CA THR A 72 -14.82 -30.69 -21.41
C THR A 72 -16.20 -30.83 -22.05
N ALA A 73 -16.47 -30.19 -23.20
CA ALA A 73 -17.72 -30.32 -23.92
C ALA A 73 -17.88 -31.70 -24.62
N GLY A 74 -16.77 -32.36 -24.96
CA GLY A 74 -16.76 -33.71 -25.52
C GLY A 74 -17.01 -34.86 -24.52
N GLU A 75 -16.82 -34.57 -23.23
CA GLU A 75 -17.11 -35.50 -22.11
C GLU A 75 -18.44 -35.11 -21.43
N SER A 76 -19.56 -35.23 -22.20
CA SER A 76 -20.90 -35.13 -21.61
C SER A 76 -21.07 -36.28 -20.60
N GLY A 77 -20.85 -36.02 -19.33
CA GLY A 77 -21.05 -36.97 -18.25
C GLY A 77 -20.20 -36.78 -17.01
N ILE A 78 -19.32 -35.79 -16.98
CA ILE A 78 -18.68 -35.41 -15.71
C ILE A 78 -19.53 -34.31 -15.08
N GLU A 79 -20.40 -34.69 -14.14
CA GLU A 79 -20.83 -33.78 -13.10
C GLU A 79 -19.56 -33.18 -12.50
N ILE A 80 -19.28 -31.91 -12.80
CA ILE A 80 -18.36 -31.10 -12.03
C ILE A 80 -18.90 -31.23 -10.62
N ASP A 81 -18.09 -31.79 -9.74
CA ASP A 81 -18.47 -32.03 -8.34
C ASP A 81 -19.06 -30.74 -7.78
N ALA A 82 -20.38 -30.61 -7.84
CA ALA A 82 -21.16 -29.43 -7.44
C ALA A 82 -20.90 -29.09 -5.95
N ALA A 83 -20.37 -30.05 -5.21
CA ALA A 83 -19.94 -29.86 -3.81
C ALA A 83 -18.79 -28.87 -3.63
N MET A 84 -17.95 -28.60 -4.65
CA MET A 84 -16.89 -27.59 -4.56
C MET A 84 -17.32 -26.17 -4.98
N SER A 85 -18.45 -26.02 -5.69
CA SER A 85 -18.95 -24.73 -6.15
C SER A 85 -19.90 -24.04 -5.18
N ASP A 86 -20.37 -24.73 -4.16
CA ASP A 86 -21.38 -24.27 -3.20
C ASP A 86 -20.79 -23.65 -1.92
N ILE A 87 -19.62 -22.99 -2.04
CA ILE A 87 -18.99 -22.32 -0.92
C ILE A 87 -19.47 -20.86 -0.88
N PRO A 88 -20.04 -20.40 0.26
CA PRO A 88 -20.41 -19.00 0.40
C PRO A 88 -19.18 -18.09 0.25
N LEU A 89 -19.32 -17.04 -0.56
CA LEU A 89 -18.28 -16.01 -0.72
C LEU A 89 -17.88 -15.40 0.63
N ALA A 90 -18.85 -15.23 1.52
CA ALA A 90 -18.65 -14.80 2.90
C ALA A 90 -17.61 -15.64 3.64
N LYS A 91 -17.64 -16.97 3.47
CA LYS A 91 -16.66 -17.88 4.09
C LYS A 91 -15.26 -17.66 3.54
N VAL A 92 -15.12 -17.53 2.22
CA VAL A 92 -13.82 -17.26 1.57
C VAL A 92 -13.19 -15.98 2.09
N ILE A 93 -13.98 -14.91 2.23
CA ILE A 93 -13.49 -13.63 2.76
C ILE A 93 -13.10 -13.75 4.24
N LYS A 94 -13.89 -14.46 5.06
CA LYS A 94 -13.60 -14.67 6.47
C LYS A 94 -12.34 -15.54 6.68
N ASP A 95 -12.14 -16.55 5.85
CA ASP A 95 -10.93 -17.39 5.88
C ASP A 95 -9.69 -16.55 5.49
N TYR A 96 -9.81 -15.71 4.48
CA TYR A 96 -8.75 -14.77 4.10
C TYR A 96 -8.45 -13.76 5.21
N HIS A 97 -9.48 -13.21 5.88
CA HIS A 97 -9.31 -12.36 7.06
C HIS A 97 -8.50 -13.06 8.15
N THR A 98 -8.89 -14.30 8.50
CA THR A 98 -8.22 -15.10 9.53
C THR A 98 -6.75 -15.34 9.18
N LEU A 99 -6.45 -15.66 7.92
CA LEU A 99 -5.10 -15.84 7.43
C LEU A 99 -4.24 -14.57 7.64
N ILE A 100 -4.76 -13.40 7.29
CA ILE A 100 -4.05 -12.12 7.41
C ILE A 100 -3.87 -11.74 8.90
N LEU A 101 -4.90 -11.98 9.71
CA LEU A 101 -4.84 -11.74 11.15
C LEU A 101 -3.75 -12.60 11.83
N ASN A 102 -3.64 -13.87 11.46
CA ASN A 102 -2.63 -14.80 11.96
C ASN A 102 -1.20 -14.41 11.53
N ARG A 103 -1.06 -13.69 10.42
CA ARG A 103 0.23 -13.06 10.01
C ARG A 103 0.61 -11.83 10.83
N GLY A 104 -0.26 -11.38 11.73
CA GLY A 104 -0.05 -10.21 12.58
C GLY A 104 -0.43 -8.87 11.94
N ASP A 105 -0.91 -8.84 10.71
CA ASP A 105 -1.34 -7.60 10.04
C ASP A 105 -2.79 -7.24 10.40
N LYS A 106 -2.96 -6.74 11.61
CA LYS A 106 -4.27 -6.29 12.15
C LYS A 106 -4.89 -5.18 11.31
N SER A 107 -4.09 -4.30 10.71
CA SER A 107 -4.60 -3.18 9.91
C SER A 107 -5.27 -3.68 8.62
N THR A 108 -4.59 -4.55 7.88
CA THR A 108 -5.16 -5.16 6.68
C THR A 108 -6.35 -6.06 7.03
N ALA A 109 -6.30 -6.82 8.13
CA ALA A 109 -7.42 -7.63 8.59
C ALA A 109 -8.67 -6.77 8.86
N ASN A 110 -8.55 -5.63 9.54
CA ASN A 110 -9.64 -4.69 9.75
C ASN A 110 -10.23 -4.15 8.43
N ASN A 111 -9.37 -3.86 7.44
CA ASN A 111 -9.83 -3.43 6.12
C ASN A 111 -10.57 -4.56 5.38
N ILE A 112 -10.15 -5.81 5.53
CA ILE A 112 -10.87 -6.98 4.99
C ILE A 112 -12.27 -7.09 5.60
N MET A 113 -12.43 -6.85 6.91
CA MET A 113 -13.76 -6.83 7.53
C MET A 113 -14.61 -5.65 7.06
N GLY A 114 -14.00 -4.50 6.77
CA GLY A 114 -14.68 -3.38 6.12
C GLY A 114 -15.16 -3.73 4.71
N MET A 115 -14.32 -4.36 3.92
CA MET A 115 -14.65 -4.88 2.59
C MET A 115 -15.74 -5.96 2.66
N TYR A 116 -15.66 -6.89 3.59
CA TYR A 116 -16.69 -7.91 3.83
C TYR A 116 -18.09 -7.29 4.03
N ARG A 117 -18.19 -6.29 4.92
CA ARG A 117 -19.48 -5.59 5.16
C ARG A 117 -20.01 -4.92 3.89
N ALA A 118 -19.13 -4.36 3.08
CA ALA A 118 -19.52 -3.72 1.82
C ALA A 118 -19.99 -4.74 0.79
N VAL A 119 -19.32 -5.90 0.67
CA VAL A 119 -19.73 -7.02 -0.19
C VAL A 119 -21.07 -7.61 0.26
N ALA A 120 -21.27 -7.80 1.56
CA ALA A 120 -22.53 -8.28 2.12
C ALA A 120 -23.67 -7.26 1.89
N ALA A 121 -23.40 -5.96 1.97
CA ALA A 121 -24.38 -4.91 1.67
C ALA A 121 -24.76 -4.87 0.19
N TYR A 122 -23.87 -5.31 -0.72
CA TYR A 122 -24.12 -5.31 -2.15
C TYR A 122 -25.16 -6.36 -2.58
N ARG A 123 -24.99 -7.62 -2.18
CA ARG A 123 -25.89 -8.72 -2.60
C ARG A 123 -26.20 -9.77 -1.52
N GLY A 124 -25.98 -9.43 -0.26
CA GLY A 124 -26.21 -10.35 0.86
C GLY A 124 -25.02 -11.24 1.19
N GLU A 125 -25.16 -12.04 2.24
CA GLU A 125 -24.14 -12.99 2.71
C GLU A 125 -24.23 -14.36 2.02
N ASP A 126 -25.37 -14.66 1.40
CA ASP A 126 -25.67 -15.97 0.80
C ASP A 126 -25.14 -16.13 -0.64
N VAL A 127 -24.35 -15.15 -1.11
CA VAL A 127 -23.74 -15.20 -2.44
C VAL A 127 -22.73 -16.34 -2.48
N MET A 128 -22.91 -17.24 -3.47
CA MET A 128 -21.99 -18.37 -3.69
C MET A 128 -20.75 -17.92 -4.47
N LEU A 129 -19.62 -18.54 -4.19
CA LEU A 129 -18.36 -18.25 -4.87
C LEU A 129 -18.47 -18.46 -6.40
N SER A 130 -19.27 -19.44 -6.84
CA SER A 130 -19.52 -19.75 -8.23
C SER A 130 -20.24 -18.63 -9.00
N SER A 131 -21.01 -17.78 -8.29
CA SER A 131 -21.72 -16.65 -8.91
C SER A 131 -20.88 -15.39 -9.06
N VAL A 132 -19.61 -15.42 -8.59
CA VAL A 132 -18.70 -14.28 -8.69
C VAL A 132 -18.02 -14.28 -10.05
N ASP A 133 -18.66 -13.66 -11.02
CA ASP A 133 -18.16 -13.43 -12.36
C ASP A 133 -17.72 -11.98 -12.59
N THR A 134 -17.40 -11.62 -13.83
CA THR A 134 -17.04 -10.25 -14.20
C THR A 134 -18.22 -9.27 -14.04
N GLY A 135 -19.46 -9.72 -14.25
CA GLY A 135 -20.68 -8.92 -14.07
C GLY A 135 -20.92 -8.58 -12.59
N TYR A 136 -20.76 -9.58 -11.71
CA TYR A 136 -20.79 -9.35 -10.26
C TYR A 136 -19.76 -8.30 -9.84
N TYR A 137 -18.54 -8.44 -10.36
CA TYR A 137 -17.46 -7.52 -10.04
C TYR A 137 -17.75 -6.09 -10.52
N ASP A 138 -18.20 -5.93 -11.75
CA ASP A 138 -18.50 -4.62 -12.32
C ASP A 138 -19.58 -3.90 -11.50
N GLY A 139 -20.65 -4.62 -11.14
CA GLY A 139 -21.69 -4.08 -10.27
C GLY A 139 -21.17 -3.76 -8.84
N LEU A 140 -20.28 -4.58 -8.28
CA LEU A 140 -19.66 -4.30 -6.98
C LEU A 140 -18.80 -3.03 -7.04
N VAL A 141 -18.05 -2.81 -8.13
CA VAL A 141 -17.23 -1.60 -8.31
C VAL A 141 -18.12 -0.36 -8.36
N ASP A 142 -19.20 -0.40 -9.14
CA ASP A 142 -20.14 0.72 -9.27
C ASP A 142 -20.84 1.00 -7.93
N PHE A 143 -21.29 -0.04 -7.23
CA PHE A 143 -21.87 0.07 -5.90
C PHE A 143 -20.90 0.70 -4.88
N LEU A 144 -19.65 0.25 -4.83
CA LEU A 144 -18.64 0.80 -3.91
C LEU A 144 -18.29 2.25 -4.21
N ARG A 145 -18.33 2.64 -5.49
CA ARG A 145 -17.99 3.99 -5.96
C ARG A 145 -19.09 4.99 -5.65
N ASP A 146 -20.33 4.61 -5.92
CA ASP A 146 -21.43 5.55 -6.04
C ASP A 146 -22.49 5.42 -4.92
N GLU A 147 -22.76 4.21 -4.44
CA GLU A 147 -23.91 3.92 -3.58
C GLU A 147 -23.53 3.58 -2.14
N TYR A 148 -22.43 2.86 -1.93
CA TYR A 148 -22.12 2.35 -0.61
C TYR A 148 -21.74 3.45 0.39
N HIS A 149 -22.44 3.45 1.51
CA HIS A 149 -22.18 4.32 2.66
C HIS A 149 -21.75 3.46 3.86
N SER A 150 -20.53 3.72 4.36
CA SER A 150 -20.09 3.15 5.63
C SER A 150 -20.71 3.90 6.82
N VAL A 151 -20.49 3.42 8.03
CA VAL A 151 -20.88 4.13 9.27
C VAL A 151 -20.25 5.53 9.38
N HIS A 152 -19.26 5.85 8.57
CA HIS A 152 -18.58 7.16 8.50
C HIS A 152 -19.02 8.00 7.30
N GLY A 153 -20.08 7.60 6.59
CA GLY A 153 -20.59 8.25 5.39
C GLY A 153 -20.10 7.61 4.08
N LYS A 154 -20.19 8.38 2.98
CA LYS A 154 -19.81 7.92 1.63
C LYS A 154 -18.36 7.41 1.59
N LEU A 155 -18.15 6.27 0.95
CA LEU A 155 -16.83 5.66 0.86
C LEU A 155 -15.88 6.51 0.00
N LYS A 156 -14.68 6.76 0.50
CA LYS A 156 -13.66 7.46 -0.30
C LYS A 156 -13.18 6.57 -1.45
N LYS A 157 -12.94 7.13 -2.61
CA LYS A 157 -12.42 6.41 -3.80
C LYS A 157 -11.17 5.57 -3.48
N THR A 158 -10.28 6.07 -2.63
CA THR A 158 -9.09 5.33 -2.18
C THR A 158 -9.44 4.09 -1.37
N THR A 159 -10.48 4.16 -0.53
CA THR A 159 -10.96 3.03 0.28
C THR A 159 -11.70 2.02 -0.60
N ALA A 160 -12.59 2.48 -1.50
CA ALA A 160 -13.26 1.62 -2.47
C ALA A 160 -12.25 0.81 -3.28
N ARG A 161 -11.21 1.49 -3.79
CA ARG A 161 -10.11 0.84 -4.51
C ARG A 161 -9.37 -0.19 -3.65
N ALA A 162 -9.08 0.13 -2.38
CA ALA A 162 -8.44 -0.82 -1.47
C ALA A 162 -9.32 -2.05 -1.25
N TYR A 163 -10.63 -1.89 -1.12
CA TYR A 163 -11.57 -3.00 -0.97
C TYR A 163 -11.56 -3.92 -2.18
N ILE A 164 -11.51 -3.37 -3.40
CA ILE A 164 -11.41 -4.17 -4.63
C ILE A 164 -10.09 -4.98 -4.68
N TYR A 165 -8.96 -4.39 -4.26
CA TYR A 165 -7.71 -5.14 -4.18
C TYR A 165 -7.76 -6.26 -3.15
N LEU A 166 -8.37 -6.02 -1.98
CA LEU A 166 -8.54 -7.03 -0.94
C LEU A 166 -9.49 -8.14 -1.39
N PHE A 167 -10.56 -7.79 -2.11
CA PHE A 167 -11.49 -8.74 -2.70
C PHE A 167 -10.79 -9.64 -3.73
N SER A 168 -10.02 -9.05 -4.64
CA SER A 168 -9.18 -9.82 -5.57
C SER A 168 -8.16 -10.70 -4.84
N GLY A 169 -7.60 -10.24 -3.73
CA GLY A 169 -6.69 -11.02 -2.87
C GLY A 169 -7.38 -12.25 -2.26
N ALA A 170 -8.62 -12.11 -1.79
CA ALA A 170 -9.41 -13.22 -1.27
C ALA A 170 -9.72 -14.26 -2.37
N LEU A 171 -10.08 -13.81 -3.59
CA LEU A 171 -10.28 -14.71 -4.72
C LEU A 171 -9.00 -15.40 -5.19
N ASN A 172 -7.85 -14.72 -5.18
CA ASN A 172 -6.56 -15.36 -5.45
C ASN A 172 -6.28 -16.46 -4.43
N LYS A 173 -6.61 -16.23 -3.15
CA LYS A 173 -6.46 -17.26 -2.13
C LYS A 173 -7.40 -18.44 -2.35
N ALA A 174 -8.62 -18.19 -2.84
CA ALA A 174 -9.53 -19.26 -3.24
C ALA A 174 -8.96 -20.11 -4.39
N VAL A 175 -8.28 -19.49 -5.37
CA VAL A 175 -7.54 -20.22 -6.42
C VAL A 175 -6.41 -21.07 -5.83
N GLU A 176 -5.58 -20.49 -4.95
CA GLU A 176 -4.50 -21.22 -4.29
C GLU A 176 -5.00 -22.44 -3.51
N ASN A 177 -6.18 -22.32 -2.91
CA ASN A 177 -6.83 -23.41 -2.15
C ASN A 177 -7.59 -24.39 -3.06
N GLY A 178 -7.63 -24.18 -4.38
CA GLY A 178 -8.33 -25.04 -5.34
C GLY A 178 -9.85 -24.93 -5.31
N LEU A 179 -10.40 -23.86 -4.72
CA LEU A 179 -11.86 -23.62 -4.64
C LEU A 179 -12.43 -23.10 -5.95
N ILE A 180 -11.65 -22.39 -6.75
CA ILE A 180 -11.93 -21.92 -8.10
C ILE A 180 -10.69 -22.12 -8.97
N ASP A 181 -10.87 -22.35 -10.24
CA ASP A 181 -9.76 -22.59 -11.18
C ASP A 181 -8.97 -21.31 -11.49
N ARG A 182 -9.63 -20.17 -11.47
CA ARG A 182 -9.03 -18.85 -11.75
C ARG A 182 -9.77 -17.74 -11.05
N ASN A 183 -9.04 -16.66 -10.74
CA ASN A 183 -9.67 -15.43 -10.27
C ASN A 183 -10.36 -14.71 -11.44
N PRO A 184 -11.69 -14.53 -11.43
CA PRO A 184 -12.42 -13.83 -12.50
C PRO A 184 -11.94 -12.39 -12.71
N LEU A 185 -11.26 -11.80 -11.71
CA LEU A 185 -10.80 -10.41 -11.76
C LEU A 185 -9.38 -10.26 -12.35
N SER A 186 -8.69 -11.36 -12.69
CA SER A 186 -7.30 -11.31 -13.19
C SER A 186 -7.13 -10.45 -14.45
N PHE A 187 -8.19 -10.31 -15.25
CA PHE A 187 -8.16 -9.58 -16.51
C PHE A 187 -8.77 -8.17 -16.43
N VAL A 188 -9.32 -7.80 -15.27
CA VAL A 188 -9.99 -6.50 -15.10
C VAL A 188 -8.98 -5.45 -14.68
N LYS A 189 -8.87 -4.38 -15.48
CA LYS A 189 -8.03 -3.22 -15.11
C LYS A 189 -8.76 -2.34 -14.10
N ILE A 190 -8.54 -2.61 -12.82
CA ILE A 190 -9.10 -1.82 -11.69
C ILE A 190 -8.78 -0.32 -11.83
N HIS A 191 -7.66 0.01 -12.49
CA HIS A 191 -7.21 1.40 -12.67
C HIS A 191 -8.15 2.26 -13.51
N ASP A 192 -8.88 1.66 -14.43
CA ASP A 192 -9.71 2.39 -15.37
C ASP A 192 -11.09 2.72 -14.78
N ARG A 193 -11.51 2.04 -13.71
CA ARG A 193 -12.84 2.17 -13.10
C ARG A 193 -12.88 3.07 -11.86
N ILE A 194 -11.83 3.05 -11.05
CA ILE A 194 -11.70 3.94 -9.88
C ILE A 194 -10.36 4.65 -9.99
N THR A 195 -10.37 5.87 -10.50
CA THR A 195 -9.17 6.71 -10.62
C THR A 195 -8.56 6.99 -9.26
N ARG A 196 -7.24 6.85 -9.17
CA ARG A 196 -6.51 7.20 -7.97
C ARG A 196 -6.31 8.72 -7.92
N GLU A 197 -7.08 9.39 -7.10
CA GLU A 197 -6.76 10.76 -6.72
C GLU A 197 -5.51 10.71 -5.83
N ARG A 198 -4.49 11.46 -6.23
CA ARG A 198 -3.31 11.71 -5.40
C ARG A 198 -3.45 13.13 -4.86
N PRO A 199 -4.01 13.31 -3.65
CA PRO A 199 -4.08 14.64 -3.06
C PRO A 199 -2.67 15.19 -2.91
N GLU A 200 -2.54 16.50 -3.11
CA GLU A 200 -1.28 17.20 -2.88
C GLU A 200 -0.83 16.98 -1.44
N LYS A 201 0.48 16.79 -1.28
CA LYS A 201 1.06 16.68 0.06
C LYS A 201 1.04 18.06 0.71
N GLN A 202 0.23 18.22 1.74
CA GLN A 202 0.23 19.41 2.59
C GLN A 202 1.45 19.39 3.50
N HIS A 203 1.95 20.58 3.82
CA HIS A 203 2.98 20.85 4.83
C HIS A 203 2.63 22.13 5.58
N LEU A 204 3.23 22.36 6.72
CA LEU A 204 3.13 23.62 7.47
C LEU A 204 4.08 24.66 6.87
N THR A 205 3.63 25.92 6.81
CA THR A 205 4.48 27.06 6.50
C THR A 205 5.36 27.42 7.70
N PHE A 206 6.34 28.29 7.52
CA PHE A 206 7.17 28.77 8.63
C PHE A 206 6.35 29.50 9.69
N ASP A 207 5.39 30.33 9.27
CA ASP A 207 4.49 31.03 10.20
C ASP A 207 3.62 30.07 10.98
N GLU A 208 3.08 29.04 10.33
CA GLU A 208 2.30 28.00 11.02
C GLU A 208 3.17 27.19 12.01
N ILE A 209 4.44 26.94 11.69
CA ILE A 209 5.37 26.27 12.63
C ILE A 209 5.63 27.17 13.85
N ASN A 210 5.91 28.45 13.64
CA ASN A 210 6.10 29.42 14.72
C ASN A 210 4.86 29.53 15.60
N LEU A 211 3.70 29.65 14.99
CA LEU A 211 2.42 29.71 15.68
C LEU A 211 2.19 28.46 16.55
N LEU A 212 2.55 27.26 16.08
CA LEU A 212 2.48 26.04 16.86
C LEU A 212 3.52 26.05 18.01
N MET A 213 4.71 26.54 17.78
CA MET A 213 5.72 26.64 18.85
C MET A 213 5.26 27.56 19.99
N GLU A 214 4.61 28.66 19.68
CA GLU A 214 4.07 29.62 20.66
C GLU A 214 2.79 29.13 21.33
N THR A 215 1.92 28.47 20.58
CA THR A 215 0.64 27.98 21.12
C THR A 215 0.85 26.87 22.16
N GLN A 216 0.33 27.08 23.36
CA GLN A 216 0.38 26.05 24.40
C GLN A 216 -0.44 24.81 24.04
N CYS A 217 0.09 23.63 24.41
CA CYS A 217 -0.64 22.38 24.30
C CYS A 217 -1.99 22.47 25.03
N PRO A 218 -3.12 22.12 24.40
CA PRO A 218 -4.43 22.25 25.02
C PRO A 218 -4.66 21.31 26.21
N VAL A 219 -3.86 20.24 26.30
CA VAL A 219 -3.91 19.28 27.40
C VAL A 219 -2.63 19.43 28.24
N ILE A 220 -2.76 20.18 29.34
CA ILE A 220 -1.61 20.53 30.22
C ILE A 220 -0.95 19.28 30.79
N SER A 221 -1.71 18.21 31.07
CA SER A 221 -1.18 16.93 31.58
C SER A 221 -0.43 16.11 30.55
N ARG A 222 -0.37 16.55 29.28
CA ARG A 222 0.24 15.84 28.16
C ARG A 222 1.20 16.73 27.34
N PRO A 223 2.12 17.47 27.96
CA PRO A 223 3.03 18.36 27.23
C PRO A 223 3.94 17.60 26.25
N GLN A 224 4.16 16.31 26.50
CA GLN A 224 4.98 15.43 25.66
C GLN A 224 4.43 15.32 24.22
N VAL A 225 3.11 15.49 24.02
CA VAL A 225 2.52 15.44 22.67
C VAL A 225 2.97 16.62 21.83
N LYS A 226 3.05 17.82 22.39
CA LYS A 226 3.61 19.01 21.72
C LYS A 226 5.07 18.79 21.38
N GLN A 227 5.89 18.37 22.36
CA GLN A 227 7.31 18.11 22.17
C GLN A 227 7.56 17.07 21.08
N ALA A 228 6.87 15.93 21.14
CA ALA A 228 6.98 14.84 20.17
C ALA A 228 6.57 15.28 18.75
N TYR A 229 5.50 16.07 18.63
CA TYR A 229 5.02 16.55 17.34
C TYR A 229 6.00 17.55 16.70
N LEU A 230 6.48 18.54 17.47
CA LEU A 230 7.46 19.51 16.99
C LEU A 230 8.81 18.86 16.69
N PHE A 231 9.25 17.91 17.51
CA PHE A 231 10.42 17.08 17.20
C PHE A 231 10.27 16.33 15.89
N SER A 232 9.08 15.78 15.60
CA SER A 232 8.79 15.13 14.32
C SER A 232 8.84 16.11 13.13
N ILE A 233 8.43 17.38 13.30
CA ILE A 233 8.58 18.42 12.27
C ILE A 233 10.04 18.64 11.88
N PHE A 234 10.97 18.58 12.83
CA PHE A 234 12.39 18.84 12.59
C PHE A 234 13.25 17.60 12.35
N THR A 235 12.66 16.40 12.42
CA THR A 235 13.37 15.12 12.17
C THR A 235 12.72 14.24 11.13
N GLY A 236 11.46 14.51 10.77
CA GLY A 236 10.67 13.69 9.87
C GLY A 236 10.39 12.27 10.37
N LEU A 237 10.59 12.01 11.65
CA LEU A 237 10.27 10.72 12.27
C LEU A 237 8.75 10.48 12.20
N THR A 238 8.35 9.23 11.95
CA THR A 238 6.95 8.84 11.94
C THR A 238 6.40 8.74 13.37
N ALA A 239 5.07 8.67 13.52
CA ALA A 239 4.46 8.41 14.83
C ALA A 239 5.03 7.14 15.48
N PHE A 240 5.23 6.09 14.69
CA PHE A 240 5.81 4.83 15.17
C PHE A 240 7.27 5.02 15.65
N ASP A 241 8.09 5.74 14.89
CA ASP A 241 9.47 6.03 15.28
C ASP A 241 9.49 6.84 16.57
N ILE A 242 8.66 7.88 16.69
CA ILE A 242 8.57 8.78 17.87
C ILE A 242 8.18 8.02 19.14
N VAL A 243 7.16 7.16 19.06
CA VAL A 243 6.68 6.40 20.24
C VAL A 243 7.72 5.40 20.73
N ASN A 244 8.57 4.88 19.83
CA ASN A 244 9.58 3.88 20.15
C ASN A 244 10.97 4.48 20.35
N LEU A 245 11.17 5.81 20.16
CA LEU A 245 12.46 6.47 20.20
C LEU A 245 13.06 6.43 21.62
N ARG A 246 14.29 5.98 21.69
CA ARG A 246 15.02 5.82 22.96
C ARG A 246 16.24 6.74 23.03
N TRP A 247 16.64 7.10 24.23
CA TRP A 247 17.85 7.88 24.45
C TRP A 247 19.11 7.23 23.87
N LYS A 248 19.20 5.91 23.86
CA LYS A 248 20.31 5.16 23.23
C LYS A 248 20.42 5.34 21.72
N ASP A 249 19.33 5.79 21.07
CA ASP A 249 19.28 6.02 19.64
C ASP A 249 19.83 7.40 19.25
N LEU A 250 20.04 8.27 20.25
CA LEU A 250 20.80 9.52 20.09
C LEU A 250 22.29 9.20 20.12
N LYS A 251 22.98 9.48 19.01
CA LYS A 251 24.41 9.18 18.84
C LYS A 251 25.09 10.30 18.08
N THR A 252 26.37 10.49 18.38
CA THR A 252 27.24 11.38 17.59
C THR A 252 28.06 10.50 16.66
N PRO A 253 27.78 10.43 15.36
CA PRO A 253 28.60 9.69 14.42
C PRO A 253 29.98 10.31 14.29
N PRO A 254 31.05 9.57 13.90
CA PRO A 254 32.39 10.09 13.76
C PRO A 254 32.42 11.33 12.85
N GLY A 255 33.00 12.45 13.39
CA GLY A 255 33.10 13.73 12.68
C GLY A 255 31.76 14.47 12.47
N GLY A 256 30.67 14.01 13.07
CA GLY A 256 29.33 14.56 12.89
C GLY A 256 28.76 15.24 14.12
N LYS A 257 27.63 15.91 13.97
CA LYS A 257 26.78 16.45 15.03
C LYS A 257 25.93 15.36 15.67
N LEU A 258 25.30 15.62 16.81
CA LEU A 258 24.33 14.72 17.44
C LEU A 258 23.21 14.39 16.47
N ALA A 259 22.88 13.12 16.37
CA ALA A 259 21.91 12.60 15.41
C ALA A 259 21.05 11.48 16.02
N VAL A 260 19.88 11.27 15.48
CA VAL A 260 19.04 10.10 15.78
C VAL A 260 19.41 8.97 14.83
N TRP A 261 19.76 7.81 15.35
CA TRP A 261 19.79 6.58 14.57
C TRP A 261 18.37 6.09 14.35
N CYS A 262 17.89 6.16 13.11
CA CYS A 262 16.54 5.67 12.75
C CYS A 262 16.63 4.24 12.23
N GLU A 263 16.24 3.28 13.07
CA GLU A 263 16.32 1.85 12.75
C GLU A 263 15.49 1.47 11.52
N SER A 264 14.30 2.08 11.37
CA SER A 264 13.39 1.82 10.24
C SER A 264 13.94 2.28 8.89
N ARG A 265 14.89 3.24 8.90
CA ARG A 265 15.51 3.83 7.69
C ARG A 265 16.96 3.44 7.51
N LYS A 266 17.58 2.82 8.52
CA LYS A 266 19.02 2.50 8.57
C LYS A 266 19.91 3.72 8.29
N THR A 267 19.54 4.88 8.82
CA THR A 267 20.25 6.14 8.60
C THR A 267 20.29 7.00 9.86
N PHE A 268 21.28 7.88 9.93
CA PHE A 268 21.36 8.94 10.93
C PHE A 268 20.62 10.18 10.45
N ILE A 269 19.79 10.75 11.31
CA ILE A 269 19.08 12.01 11.07
C ILE A 269 19.75 13.06 11.97
N PRO A 270 20.54 14.00 11.40
CA PRO A 270 21.18 15.06 12.18
C PRO A 270 20.13 15.90 12.90
N LEU A 271 20.41 16.27 14.14
CA LEU A 271 19.54 17.13 14.92
C LEU A 271 19.96 18.59 14.77
N SER A 272 19.03 19.40 14.25
CA SER A 272 19.15 20.85 14.24
C SER A 272 18.94 21.43 15.65
N SER A 273 19.34 22.67 15.89
CA SER A 273 19.06 23.41 17.14
C SER A 273 17.57 23.39 17.47
N ASN A 274 16.71 23.54 16.46
CA ASN A 274 15.26 23.44 16.63
C ASN A 274 14.80 22.04 17.05
N ALA A 275 15.39 20.97 16.54
CA ALA A 275 15.09 19.61 16.99
C ALA A 275 15.51 19.39 18.44
N LEU A 276 16.72 19.84 18.80
CA LEU A 276 17.26 19.74 20.16
C LEU A 276 16.37 20.43 21.19
N ARG A 277 15.82 21.59 20.88
CA ARG A 277 14.90 22.36 21.73
C ARG A 277 13.67 21.57 22.20
N TRP A 278 13.25 20.59 21.40
CA TRP A 278 12.04 19.82 21.67
C TRP A 278 12.32 18.45 22.30
N LEU A 279 13.58 18.16 22.62
CA LEU A 279 13.90 17.02 23.48
C LEU A 279 13.44 17.32 24.93
N PRO A 280 12.84 16.33 25.62
CA PRO A 280 12.51 16.52 27.04
C PRO A 280 13.74 16.74 27.89
N GLU A 281 13.66 17.69 28.78
CA GLU A 281 14.69 17.88 29.81
C GLU A 281 14.63 16.71 30.81
N THR A 282 15.76 16.03 31.01
CA THR A 282 15.85 14.93 31.96
C THR A 282 17.31 14.73 32.41
N SER A 283 17.47 14.37 33.67
CA SER A 283 18.77 13.90 34.21
C SER A 283 19.01 12.41 33.90
N ASN A 284 17.96 11.66 33.52
CA ASN A 284 18.04 10.23 33.25
C ASN A 284 17.81 9.93 31.76
N HIS A 285 18.90 9.78 31.03
CA HIS A 285 18.87 9.44 29.59
C HIS A 285 18.68 7.93 29.35
N ARG A 286 17.73 7.31 30.03
CA ARG A 286 17.39 5.86 29.85
C ARG A 286 15.97 5.67 29.41
N GLY A 287 15.74 4.63 28.60
CA GLY A 287 14.40 4.26 28.12
C GLY A 287 13.90 5.14 26.96
N LEU A 288 12.60 5.36 26.91
CA LEU A 288 11.95 6.18 25.87
C LEU A 288 12.21 7.67 26.09
N ILE A 289 12.44 8.41 25.00
CA ILE A 289 12.60 9.87 25.04
C ILE A 289 11.28 10.54 25.41
N PHE A 290 10.20 10.23 24.69
CA PHE A 290 8.87 10.77 24.94
C PHE A 290 8.06 9.81 25.83
N LYS A 291 8.52 9.64 27.06
CA LYS A 291 7.85 8.75 28.03
C LYS A 291 6.44 9.26 28.35
N GLY A 292 5.47 8.35 28.35
CA GLY A 292 4.08 8.68 28.69
C GLY A 292 3.23 9.28 27.57
N LEU A 293 3.70 9.14 26.31
CA LEU A 293 2.82 9.43 25.17
C LEU A 293 1.58 8.53 25.22
N PRO A 294 0.38 9.10 24.99
CA PRO A 294 -0.84 8.32 24.97
C PRO A 294 -0.97 7.49 23.68
N LYS A 295 -2.04 6.71 23.57
CA LYS A 295 -2.35 5.95 22.35
C LYS A 295 -2.61 6.87 21.15
N ASP A 296 -2.41 6.39 19.95
CA ASP A 296 -2.55 7.15 18.69
C ASP A 296 -3.88 7.92 18.57
N THR A 297 -4.99 7.32 19.02
CA THR A 297 -6.31 7.95 19.00
C THR A 297 -6.37 9.19 19.90
N GLU A 298 -5.79 9.11 21.09
CA GLU A 298 -5.72 10.22 22.03
C GLU A 298 -4.75 11.31 21.55
N ILE A 299 -3.60 10.93 20.99
CA ILE A 299 -2.67 11.86 20.33
C ILE A 299 -3.39 12.65 19.25
N ASN A 300 -4.11 11.97 18.36
CA ASN A 300 -4.84 12.64 17.27
C ASN A 300 -5.93 13.57 17.78
N ASN A 301 -6.59 13.24 18.89
CA ASN A 301 -7.57 14.13 19.53
C ASN A 301 -6.90 15.37 20.11
N ILE A 302 -5.77 15.22 20.80
CA ILE A 302 -4.99 16.33 21.32
C ILE A 302 -4.49 17.25 20.19
N LEU A 303 -3.97 16.68 19.11
CA LEU A 303 -3.54 17.43 17.92
C LEU A 303 -4.72 18.20 17.29
N LYS A 304 -5.91 17.62 17.22
CA LYS A 304 -7.11 18.29 16.73
C LYS A 304 -7.52 19.47 17.61
N LEU A 305 -7.44 19.34 18.94
CA LEU A 305 -7.71 20.43 19.86
C LEU A 305 -6.65 21.53 19.72
N TRP A 306 -5.38 21.15 19.57
CA TRP A 306 -4.28 22.09 19.40
C TRP A 306 -4.38 22.85 18.07
N GLN A 307 -4.75 22.16 16.99
CA GLN A 307 -5.09 22.78 15.71
C GLN A 307 -6.14 23.87 15.85
N LYS A 308 -7.25 23.58 16.55
CA LYS A 308 -8.32 24.58 16.79
C LYS A 308 -7.80 25.78 17.60
N LYS A 309 -6.99 25.52 18.64
CA LYS A 309 -6.44 26.57 19.50
C LYS A 309 -5.44 27.46 18.76
N SER A 310 -4.65 26.90 17.84
CA SER A 310 -3.68 27.64 17.03
C SER A 310 -4.28 28.36 15.82
N GLY A 311 -5.53 28.08 15.46
CA GLY A 311 -6.16 28.66 14.26
C GLY A 311 -5.65 28.11 12.94
N ILE A 312 -4.85 27.03 12.95
CA ILE A 312 -4.33 26.41 11.73
C ILE A 312 -5.45 25.60 11.05
N GLU A 313 -5.68 25.84 9.77
CA GLU A 313 -6.70 25.12 8.99
C GLU A 313 -6.28 23.69 8.65
N LYS A 314 -4.98 23.43 8.44
CA LYS A 314 -4.45 22.13 8.08
C LYS A 314 -4.59 21.14 9.23
N ARG A 315 -5.03 19.93 8.91
CA ARG A 315 -5.19 18.87 9.93
C ARG A 315 -3.85 18.43 10.49
N LEU A 316 -3.59 18.72 11.75
CA LEU A 316 -2.39 18.28 12.44
C LEU A 316 -2.40 16.76 12.61
N ASN A 317 -1.36 16.11 12.13
CA ASN A 317 -1.05 14.69 12.32
C ASN A 317 0.43 14.46 12.01
N PHE A 318 0.99 13.33 12.41
CA PHE A 318 2.41 13.02 12.16
C PHE A 318 2.79 12.90 10.67
N THR A 319 1.81 12.65 9.79
CA THR A 319 2.06 12.70 8.34
C THR A 319 2.31 14.14 7.88
N LEU A 320 1.54 15.10 8.39
CA LEU A 320 1.76 16.52 8.11
C LEU A 320 3.12 16.98 8.66
N ALA A 321 3.48 16.60 9.90
CA ALA A 321 4.80 16.89 10.48
C ALA A 321 5.93 16.37 9.59
N ARG A 322 5.83 15.11 9.16
CA ARG A 322 6.80 14.50 8.26
C ARG A 322 6.87 15.16 6.88
N ASN A 323 5.73 15.55 6.32
CA ASN A 323 5.70 16.32 5.07
C ASN A 323 6.35 17.70 5.26
N THR A 324 6.16 18.33 6.42
CA THR A 324 6.79 19.61 6.77
C THR A 324 8.31 19.46 6.83
N PHE A 325 8.82 18.40 7.46
CA PHE A 325 10.26 18.10 7.42
C PHE A 325 10.79 17.94 5.99
N ALA A 326 10.04 17.21 5.15
CA ALA A 326 10.37 17.05 3.74
C ALA A 326 10.48 18.41 3.03
N TYR A 327 9.50 19.29 3.27
CA TYR A 327 9.50 20.66 2.71
C TYR A 327 10.71 21.45 3.22
N LEU A 328 10.98 21.41 4.53
CA LEU A 328 12.12 22.12 5.11
C LEU A 328 13.44 21.69 4.47
N ILE A 329 13.74 20.38 4.40
CA ILE A 329 14.97 19.86 3.78
C ILE A 329 15.07 20.25 2.30
N LEU A 330 14.02 20.03 1.54
CA LEU A 330 14.03 20.34 0.13
C LEU A 330 14.19 21.86 -0.11
N SER A 331 13.62 22.69 0.77
CA SER A 331 13.77 24.15 0.71
C SER A 331 15.20 24.62 0.94
N THR A 332 16.06 23.82 1.61
CA THR A 332 17.50 24.13 1.75
C THR A 332 18.32 23.81 0.50
N GLY A 333 17.70 23.18 -0.51
CA GLY A 333 18.42 22.75 -1.70
C GLY A 333 19.11 21.39 -1.56
N ALA A 334 18.69 20.55 -0.59
CA ALA A 334 19.22 19.20 -0.46
C ALA A 334 18.99 18.40 -1.75
N ASP A 335 19.99 17.63 -2.15
CA ASP A 335 19.87 16.75 -3.32
C ASP A 335 18.89 15.61 -3.06
N VAL A 336 18.37 15.01 -4.16
CA VAL A 336 17.34 13.96 -4.08
C VAL A 336 17.83 12.71 -3.34
N ALA A 337 19.11 12.37 -3.43
CA ALA A 337 19.66 11.18 -2.77
C ALA A 337 19.70 11.36 -1.25
N THR A 338 20.24 12.49 -0.78
CA THR A 338 20.23 12.89 0.64
C THR A 338 18.81 12.98 1.18
N PHE A 339 17.90 13.63 0.45
CA PHE A 339 16.48 13.70 0.80
C PHE A 339 15.85 12.31 0.96
N CYS A 340 16.03 11.41 -0.02
CA CYS A 340 15.49 10.07 0.03
C CYS A 340 16.06 9.26 1.20
N SER A 341 17.34 9.41 1.50
CA SER A 341 18.00 8.76 2.65
C SER A 341 17.38 9.22 3.97
N LEU A 342 17.30 10.52 4.20
CA LEU A 342 16.71 11.11 5.42
C LEU A 342 15.23 10.73 5.58
N MET A 343 14.48 10.72 4.48
CA MET A 343 13.08 10.34 4.48
C MET A 343 12.87 8.82 4.52
N GLY A 344 13.89 8.00 4.26
CA GLY A 344 13.75 6.54 4.15
C GLY A 344 12.76 6.13 3.06
N ILE A 345 12.83 6.78 1.88
CA ILE A 345 11.96 6.48 0.74
C ILE A 345 12.79 6.18 -0.51
N ALA A 346 12.24 5.33 -1.39
CA ALA A 346 12.87 5.11 -2.70
C ALA A 346 12.68 6.34 -3.60
N SER A 347 13.64 6.61 -4.51
CA SER A 347 13.66 7.78 -5.40
C SER A 347 12.38 7.93 -6.24
N LYS A 348 11.74 6.82 -6.64
CA LYS A 348 10.45 6.83 -7.34
C LYS A 348 9.31 7.50 -6.55
N HIS A 349 9.44 7.60 -5.23
CA HIS A 349 8.45 8.24 -4.35
C HIS A 349 8.78 9.72 -4.06
N ALA A 350 9.97 10.21 -4.44
CA ALA A 350 10.38 11.59 -4.23
C ALA A 350 9.55 12.59 -5.04
N LYS A 351 9.12 12.22 -6.26
CA LYS A 351 8.37 13.11 -7.17
C LYS A 351 7.21 13.85 -6.49
N GLY A 352 6.45 13.17 -5.63
CA GLY A 352 5.32 13.79 -4.92
C GLY A 352 5.72 14.78 -3.82
N TYR A 353 7.00 14.80 -3.39
CA TYR A 353 7.55 15.77 -2.46
C TYR A 353 8.23 16.93 -3.21
N LEU A 354 8.93 16.65 -4.29
CA LEU A 354 9.56 17.68 -5.12
C LEU A 354 8.52 18.67 -5.65
N ALA A 355 7.33 18.21 -6.01
CA ALA A 355 6.21 19.06 -6.40
C ALA A 355 5.75 20.08 -5.33
N MET A 356 6.18 19.94 -4.08
CA MET A 356 5.88 20.90 -3.02
C MET A 356 6.72 22.17 -3.12
N ILE A 357 7.92 22.09 -3.75
CA ILE A 357 8.86 23.21 -3.88
C ILE A 357 8.64 23.96 -5.19
N ASP A 358 8.30 23.26 -6.28
CA ASP A 358 8.20 23.85 -7.62
C ASP A 358 7.14 24.98 -7.72
N ARG A 359 6.32 25.15 -6.69
CA ARG A 359 5.17 26.07 -6.72
C ARG A 359 5.41 27.45 -6.09
N LYS A 360 6.36 27.60 -5.17
CA LYS A 360 6.78 28.90 -4.63
C LYS A 360 8.22 28.83 -4.15
N PRO A 361 9.17 29.45 -4.84
CA PRO A 361 10.52 29.60 -4.31
C PRO A 361 10.44 30.42 -3.02
N VAL A 362 10.88 29.86 -1.91
CA VAL A 362 10.99 30.57 -0.64
C VAL A 362 12.26 31.43 -0.69
N PRO A 363 12.21 32.71 -0.32
CA PRO A 363 13.40 33.56 -0.24
C PRO A 363 14.49 32.91 0.63
N MET A 364 15.77 33.11 0.26
CA MET A 364 16.89 32.48 0.95
C MET A 364 16.95 32.86 2.43
N ASP A 365 16.60 34.11 2.75
CA ASP A 365 16.58 34.63 4.11
C ASP A 365 15.57 33.92 5.02
N GLU A 366 14.39 33.57 4.48
CA GLU A 366 13.39 32.78 5.21
C GLU A 366 13.85 31.32 5.39
N LYS A 367 14.55 30.76 4.40
CA LYS A 367 15.10 29.41 4.48
C LYS A 367 16.13 29.28 5.60
N LEU A 368 17.04 30.27 5.71
CA LEU A 368 18.08 30.32 6.73
C LEU A 368 17.49 30.52 8.13
N LYS A 369 16.52 31.42 8.29
CA LYS A 369 15.82 31.66 9.56
C LYS A 369 15.09 30.42 10.08
N ALA A 370 14.46 29.66 9.21
CA ALA A 370 13.71 28.46 9.61
C ALA A 370 14.60 27.31 10.04
N LEU A 371 15.80 27.22 9.48
CA LEU A 371 16.70 26.09 9.77
C LEU A 371 17.68 26.38 10.88
N GLN A 372 17.99 27.69 11.16
CA GLN A 372 19.06 28.07 12.09
C GLN A 372 20.20 27.04 12.06
N LEU A 373 20.73 26.87 10.87
CA LEU A 373 21.93 26.06 10.68
C LEU A 373 23.10 26.96 11.10
N ASP A 374 23.46 26.88 12.38
CA ASP A 374 24.73 27.39 12.90
C ASP A 374 25.87 26.50 12.43
#